data_9679c6a2023c1e80094a605025b6d121
#
_entry.id   9679c6a2023c1e80094a605025b6d121
#
_cell.length_a   1.000
_cell.length_b   1.000
_cell.length_c   1.000
_cell.angle_alpha   90.00
_cell.angle_beta   90.00
_cell.angle_gamma   90.00
#
_symmetry.space_group_name_H-M   'P 1'
#
loop_
_entity.id
_entity.type
_entity.pdbx_description
1 polymer ?
#
loop_
_entity_poly.entity_id
_entity_poly.type
_entity_poly.pdbx_seq_one_letter_code
_entity_poly.pdbx_strand_id
1 'polypeptide(L)'
;MTARATALRNGGVSVIVLSQGEPDFPTPPSIRDAGVRAIGEGLTRYTAVAGVLPLRQAICAKLRRDYQLDYDVDQVTVGCGAKQVIFNALYASLDAGDEVIIPTPCWVSYPDMVALAGATAILVPCEPEHGFKLRPEALAAAITERTKWLVLNSPSNPTGAVYSARELAALAEVLRDHPQVHVLSDDIYEKLIYDVAFATILAVAPELSERVLIVNGVSKANAMTGWRVGYAAGPMHLIKAMNTIQGQTSSHTSSISQYAAIEAIGGDQCHVADFRAEFQKRRDLVVDLLNQAPGLTCAVPDGAFYVFPSCAGLIGKRTAQGKLITCDTDFTNYLLDDFGIATVPGSAFLAPSFLRISYASSRTELDLACKRIIDACEALR
;
A
#
# COMPACT_ATOMS: atom_id res chain seq x y z
N MET A 1 13.23 -6.12 10.91
CA MET A 1 13.56 -7.20 9.97
C MET A 1 14.58 -6.77 8.92
N THR A 2 14.33 -5.76 8.08
CA THR A 2 15.23 -5.37 6.96
C THR A 2 16.67 -5.06 7.41
N ALA A 3 16.85 -4.23 8.45
CA ALA A 3 18.18 -3.91 8.97
C ALA A 3 18.93 -5.16 9.47
N ARG A 4 18.24 -6.10 10.14
CA ARG A 4 18.81 -7.34 10.62
C ARG A 4 19.19 -8.28 9.47
N ALA A 5 18.33 -8.38 8.45
CA ALA A 5 18.63 -9.14 7.24
C ALA A 5 19.86 -8.60 6.51
N THR A 6 20.01 -7.26 6.41
CA THR A 6 21.18 -6.61 5.84
C THR A 6 22.45 -6.91 6.65
N ALA A 7 22.37 -6.86 7.99
CA ALA A 7 23.50 -7.20 8.84
C ALA A 7 23.97 -8.66 8.66
N LEU A 8 23.03 -9.61 8.57
CA LEU A 8 23.33 -11.02 8.30
C LEU A 8 23.98 -11.23 6.91
N ARG A 9 23.45 -10.57 5.88
CA ARG A 9 24.07 -10.60 4.53
C ARG A 9 25.51 -10.07 4.54
N ASN A 10 25.76 -8.96 5.23
CA ASN A 10 27.08 -8.38 5.37
C ASN A 10 28.04 -9.31 6.16
N GLY A 11 27.49 -10.17 7.02
CA GLY A 11 28.20 -11.24 7.72
C GLY A 11 28.40 -12.52 6.90
N GLY A 12 28.03 -12.54 5.61
CA GLY A 12 28.21 -13.69 4.73
C GLY A 12 27.07 -14.73 4.77
N VAL A 13 25.98 -14.47 5.47
CA VAL A 13 24.80 -15.37 5.53
C VAL A 13 23.94 -15.17 4.27
N SER A 14 23.56 -16.28 3.63
CA SER A 14 22.61 -16.25 2.49
C SER A 14 21.20 -15.96 2.98
N VAL A 15 20.77 -14.69 2.85
CA VAL A 15 19.42 -14.25 3.25
C VAL A 15 18.62 -13.81 2.02
N ILE A 16 17.41 -14.35 1.84
CA ILE A 16 16.42 -13.88 0.86
C ILE A 16 15.47 -12.91 1.57
N VAL A 17 15.33 -11.69 1.02
CA VAL A 17 14.55 -10.62 1.65
C VAL A 17 13.20 -10.49 0.96
N LEU A 18 12.15 -11.01 1.62
CA LEU A 18 10.75 -10.91 1.19
C LEU A 18 9.93 -9.93 2.04
N SER A 19 10.63 -9.08 2.80
CA SER A 19 10.01 -8.06 3.67
C SER A 19 9.81 -6.70 2.98
N GLN A 20 10.40 -6.48 1.81
CA GLN A 20 10.35 -5.19 1.12
C GLN A 20 9.05 -4.99 0.36
N GLY A 21 8.56 -3.74 0.37
CA GLY A 21 7.34 -3.35 -0.33
C GLY A 21 7.63 -2.54 -1.59
N GLU A 22 8.53 -3.02 -2.47
CA GLU A 22 8.86 -2.37 -3.73
C GLU A 22 8.98 -3.38 -4.88
N PRO A 23 8.58 -2.99 -6.11
CA PRO A 23 8.82 -3.82 -7.30
C PRO A 23 10.31 -4.03 -7.53
N ASP A 24 10.69 -5.21 -7.98
CA ASP A 24 12.06 -5.57 -8.36
C ASP A 24 12.40 -5.21 -9.81
N PHE A 25 11.44 -4.70 -10.56
CA PHE A 25 11.66 -4.22 -11.92
C PHE A 25 12.38 -2.87 -11.92
N PRO A 26 13.25 -2.62 -12.90
CA PRO A 26 13.78 -1.28 -13.12
C PRO A 26 12.66 -0.34 -13.60
N THR A 27 12.76 0.95 -13.26
CA THR A 27 11.92 1.97 -13.88
C THR A 27 12.01 1.89 -15.41
N PRO A 28 10.89 1.88 -16.16
CA PRO A 28 10.88 1.78 -17.62
C PRO A 28 11.77 2.81 -18.32
N PRO A 29 12.41 2.45 -19.45
CA PRO A 29 13.34 3.33 -20.16
C PRO A 29 12.75 4.69 -20.52
N SER A 30 11.54 4.76 -21.09
CA SER A 30 10.87 6.02 -21.47
C SER A 30 10.76 6.99 -20.30
N ILE A 31 10.45 6.48 -19.11
CA ILE A 31 10.32 7.27 -17.87
C ILE A 31 11.69 7.78 -17.41
N ARG A 32 12.72 6.91 -17.44
CA ARG A 32 14.10 7.30 -17.10
C ARG A 32 14.61 8.40 -18.06
N ASP A 33 14.34 8.21 -19.35
CA ASP A 33 14.75 9.16 -20.39
C ASP A 33 14.04 10.52 -20.23
N ALA A 34 12.78 10.54 -19.78
CA ALA A 34 12.08 11.78 -19.43
C ALA A 34 12.77 12.50 -18.27
N GLY A 35 13.25 11.78 -17.25
CA GLY A 35 14.06 12.35 -16.17
C GLY A 35 15.41 12.92 -16.66
N VAL A 36 16.09 12.19 -17.56
CA VAL A 36 17.35 12.66 -18.17
C VAL A 36 17.12 13.89 -19.02
N ARG A 37 16.05 13.95 -19.82
CA ARG A 37 15.67 15.15 -20.58
C ARG A 37 15.43 16.35 -19.67
N ALA A 38 14.71 16.16 -18.56
CA ALA A 38 14.47 17.21 -17.59
C ALA A 38 15.75 17.82 -17.02
N ILE A 39 16.78 16.99 -16.78
CA ILE A 39 18.11 17.45 -16.37
C ILE A 39 18.78 18.24 -17.51
N GLY A 40 18.77 17.70 -18.74
CA GLY A 40 19.39 18.34 -19.92
C GLY A 40 18.76 19.70 -20.28
N GLU A 41 17.46 19.84 -20.04
CA GLU A 41 16.71 21.08 -20.26
C GLU A 41 16.80 22.08 -19.09
N GLY A 42 17.51 21.74 -18.02
CA GLY A 42 17.69 22.61 -16.85
C GLY A 42 16.42 22.75 -15.98
N LEU A 43 15.48 21.79 -16.02
CA LEU A 43 14.25 21.78 -15.23
C LEU A 43 14.53 21.36 -13.77
N THR A 44 15.46 22.06 -13.13
CA THR A 44 16.05 21.68 -11.84
C THR A 44 15.84 22.74 -10.74
N ARG A 45 14.94 23.69 -10.97
CA ARG A 45 14.64 24.79 -10.05
C ARG A 45 13.36 24.47 -9.24
N TYR A 46 13.07 25.33 -8.26
CA TYR A 46 11.83 25.27 -7.50
C TYR A 46 10.61 25.30 -8.41
N THR A 47 9.62 24.48 -8.05
CA THR A 47 8.31 24.41 -8.71
C THR A 47 7.21 24.97 -7.79
N ALA A 48 5.98 25.02 -8.27
CA ALA A 48 4.85 25.23 -7.38
C ALA A 48 4.76 24.12 -6.33
N VAL A 49 4.32 24.45 -5.12
CA VAL A 49 4.17 23.50 -4.01
C VAL A 49 3.28 22.31 -4.39
N ALA A 50 2.15 22.58 -5.06
CA ALA A 50 1.23 21.55 -5.54
C ALA A 50 1.78 20.68 -6.69
N GLY A 51 2.99 20.96 -7.19
CA GLY A 51 3.58 20.31 -8.36
C GLY A 51 3.43 21.12 -9.66
N VAL A 52 4.24 20.76 -10.66
CA VAL A 52 4.21 21.43 -11.96
C VAL A 52 2.85 21.25 -12.65
N LEU A 53 2.38 22.31 -13.34
CA LEU A 53 1.08 22.30 -13.99
C LEU A 53 0.90 21.13 -14.97
N PRO A 54 1.88 20.78 -15.83
CA PRO A 54 1.73 19.62 -16.74
C PRO A 54 1.50 18.28 -16.00
N LEU A 55 2.12 18.08 -14.83
CA LEU A 55 1.89 16.85 -14.05
C LEU A 55 0.49 16.83 -13.46
N ARG A 56 0.01 17.94 -12.90
CA ARG A 56 -1.36 18.01 -12.36
C ARG A 56 -2.40 17.79 -13.47
N GLN A 57 -2.16 18.35 -14.67
CA GLN A 57 -3.01 18.09 -15.85
C GLN A 57 -3.00 16.62 -16.28
N ALA A 58 -1.83 15.97 -16.27
CA ALA A 58 -1.71 14.53 -16.58
C ALA A 58 -2.47 13.67 -15.56
N ILE A 59 -2.44 14.05 -14.27
CA ILE A 59 -3.21 13.38 -13.21
C ILE A 59 -4.72 13.55 -13.44
N CYS A 60 -5.20 14.76 -13.73
CA CYS A 60 -6.62 14.99 -14.06
C CYS A 60 -7.05 14.15 -15.27
N ALA A 61 -6.23 14.14 -16.34
CA ALA A 61 -6.50 13.36 -17.55
C ALA A 61 -6.56 11.85 -17.25
N LYS A 62 -5.67 11.34 -16.36
CA LYS A 62 -5.69 9.96 -15.91
C LYS A 62 -6.99 9.63 -15.16
N LEU A 63 -7.37 10.44 -14.19
CA LEU A 63 -8.57 10.20 -13.38
C LEU A 63 -9.84 10.21 -14.25
N ARG A 64 -9.92 11.11 -15.23
CA ARG A 64 -11.01 11.13 -16.23
C ARG A 64 -10.99 9.87 -17.11
N ARG A 65 -9.84 9.50 -17.65
CA ARG A 65 -9.67 8.34 -18.55
C ARG A 65 -10.00 7.02 -17.85
N ASP A 66 -9.48 6.84 -16.62
CA ASP A 66 -9.50 5.55 -15.92
C ASP A 66 -10.80 5.36 -15.11
N TYR A 67 -11.37 6.43 -14.55
CA TYR A 67 -12.49 6.37 -13.59
C TYR A 67 -13.66 7.31 -13.92
N GLN A 68 -13.57 8.12 -14.98
CA GLN A 68 -14.58 9.12 -15.37
C GLN A 68 -14.78 10.18 -14.27
N LEU A 69 -13.73 10.47 -13.52
CA LEU A 69 -13.73 11.50 -12.47
C LEU A 69 -13.11 12.78 -13.01
N ASP A 70 -13.89 13.86 -12.97
CA ASP A 70 -13.46 15.19 -13.39
C ASP A 70 -12.98 16.01 -12.20
N TYR A 71 -11.74 16.46 -12.28
CA TYR A 71 -11.10 17.36 -11.30
C TYR A 71 -10.48 18.55 -11.98
N ASP A 72 -10.59 19.71 -11.34
CA ASP A 72 -9.78 20.87 -11.68
C ASP A 72 -8.33 20.66 -11.22
N VAL A 73 -7.38 21.29 -11.92
CA VAL A 73 -5.96 21.20 -11.56
C VAL A 73 -5.66 21.70 -10.13
N ASP A 74 -6.49 22.59 -9.60
CA ASP A 74 -6.35 23.11 -8.24
C ASP A 74 -6.94 22.17 -7.16
N GLN A 75 -7.60 21.10 -7.58
CA GLN A 75 -8.02 19.99 -6.75
C GLN A 75 -6.97 18.84 -6.71
N VAL A 76 -5.78 19.07 -7.28
CA VAL A 76 -4.70 18.07 -7.33
C VAL A 76 -3.45 18.62 -6.64
N THR A 77 -2.83 17.79 -5.81
CA THR A 77 -1.53 18.05 -5.19
C THR A 77 -0.56 16.89 -5.40
N VAL A 78 0.73 17.22 -5.54
CA VAL A 78 1.82 16.25 -5.74
C VAL A 78 2.81 16.36 -4.58
N GLY A 79 3.13 15.24 -3.95
CA GLY A 79 4.06 15.20 -2.80
C GLY A 79 5.19 14.17 -2.98
N CYS A 80 6.07 14.11 -1.98
CA CYS A 80 7.22 13.20 -1.95
C CYS A 80 6.78 11.75 -1.66
N GLY A 81 6.06 11.15 -2.63
CA GLY A 81 5.39 9.86 -2.54
C GLY A 81 4.04 9.95 -1.83
N ALA A 82 3.19 8.94 -2.03
CA ALA A 82 1.87 8.86 -1.40
C ALA A 82 1.92 9.00 0.14
N LYS A 83 3.02 8.52 0.77
CA LYS A 83 3.21 8.65 2.23
C LYS A 83 3.14 10.10 2.71
N GLN A 84 3.83 11.03 2.04
CA GLN A 84 3.77 12.44 2.41
C GLN A 84 2.39 13.03 2.15
N VAL A 85 1.76 12.64 1.05
CA VAL A 85 0.42 13.11 0.70
C VAL A 85 -0.61 12.73 1.76
N ILE A 86 -0.59 11.46 2.21
CA ILE A 86 -1.44 10.95 3.30
C ILE A 86 -1.15 11.71 4.60
N PHE A 87 0.13 11.84 4.96
CA PHE A 87 0.53 12.58 6.16
C PHE A 87 0.02 14.01 6.12
N ASN A 88 0.21 14.72 5.00
CA ASN A 88 -0.26 16.10 4.84
C ASN A 88 -1.78 16.21 4.99
N ALA A 89 -2.55 15.26 4.46
CA ALA A 89 -4.01 15.24 4.58
C ALA A 89 -4.46 15.09 6.04
N LEU A 90 -3.91 14.11 6.74
CA LEU A 90 -4.25 13.85 8.13
C LEU A 90 -3.80 15.01 9.04
N TYR A 91 -2.57 15.49 8.86
CA TYR A 91 -2.02 16.58 9.68
C TYR A 91 -2.72 17.93 9.45
N ALA A 92 -3.23 18.17 8.24
CA ALA A 92 -3.95 19.39 7.90
C ALA A 92 -5.41 19.43 8.36
N SER A 93 -5.98 18.30 8.76
CA SER A 93 -7.42 18.17 8.98
C SER A 93 -7.83 17.51 10.31
N LEU A 94 -6.87 17.02 11.09
CA LEU A 94 -7.11 16.39 12.38
C LEU A 94 -6.68 17.29 13.53
N ASP A 95 -7.50 17.29 14.56
CA ASP A 95 -7.26 17.94 15.84
C ASP A 95 -7.29 16.89 16.99
N ALA A 96 -6.85 17.32 18.16
CA ALA A 96 -6.91 16.50 19.37
C ALA A 96 -8.36 16.13 19.70
N GLY A 97 -8.64 14.84 19.83
CA GLY A 97 -9.96 14.28 20.08
C GLY A 97 -10.66 13.77 18.84
N ASP A 98 -10.18 14.07 17.63
CA ASP A 98 -10.69 13.48 16.40
C ASP A 98 -10.35 11.98 16.31
N GLU A 99 -11.18 11.23 15.60
CA GLU A 99 -11.02 9.79 15.41
C GLU A 99 -10.88 9.46 13.92
N VAL A 100 -10.01 8.49 13.65
CA VAL A 100 -9.78 7.95 12.29
C VAL A 100 -10.04 6.44 12.31
N ILE A 101 -11.02 5.98 11.56
CA ILE A 101 -11.32 4.57 11.39
C ILE A 101 -10.31 3.95 10.43
N ILE A 102 -9.64 2.89 10.89
CA ILE A 102 -8.64 2.14 10.14
C ILE A 102 -9.00 0.65 10.17
N PRO A 103 -9.49 0.08 9.05
CA PRO A 103 -9.66 -1.36 8.93
C PRO A 103 -8.32 -2.09 9.08
N THR A 104 -8.27 -3.16 9.87
CA THR A 104 -7.06 -3.95 10.08
C THR A 104 -7.24 -5.39 9.57
N PRO A 105 -6.21 -6.05 9.02
CA PRO A 105 -4.81 -5.59 8.94
C PRO A 105 -4.61 -4.38 8.01
N CYS A 106 -3.68 -3.51 8.37
CA CYS A 106 -3.45 -2.26 7.64
C CYS A 106 -1.97 -1.95 7.47
N TRP A 107 -1.64 -1.07 6.52
CA TRP A 107 -0.28 -0.56 6.41
C TRP A 107 0.16 0.12 7.70
N VAL A 108 1.33 -0.29 8.20
CA VAL A 108 1.88 0.09 9.52
C VAL A 108 1.94 1.60 9.78
N SER A 109 1.98 2.41 8.72
CA SER A 109 2.13 3.86 8.88
C SER A 109 0.82 4.60 9.11
N TYR A 110 -0.35 4.01 8.87
CA TYR A 110 -1.61 4.74 9.07
C TYR A 110 -1.84 5.11 10.55
N PRO A 111 -1.78 4.16 11.50
CA PRO A 111 -1.96 4.50 12.92
C PRO A 111 -0.94 5.50 13.43
N ASP A 112 0.34 5.34 13.01
CA ASP A 112 1.40 6.24 13.42
C ASP A 112 1.19 7.68 12.91
N MET A 113 0.71 7.84 11.65
CA MET A 113 0.39 9.15 11.09
C MET A 113 -0.77 9.83 11.82
N VAL A 114 -1.79 9.06 12.20
CA VAL A 114 -2.93 9.56 13.00
C VAL A 114 -2.43 10.03 14.37
N ALA A 115 -1.60 9.24 15.04
CA ALA A 115 -1.01 9.60 16.34
C ALA A 115 -0.12 10.85 16.23
N LEU A 116 0.68 10.98 15.16
CA LEU A 116 1.52 12.17 14.91
C LEU A 116 0.68 13.42 14.62
N ALA A 117 -0.52 13.27 14.09
CA ALA A 117 -1.47 14.36 13.93
C ALA A 117 -2.24 14.71 15.21
N GLY A 118 -2.01 13.99 16.32
CA GLY A 118 -2.65 14.22 17.63
C GLY A 118 -4.04 13.59 17.78
N ALA A 119 -4.49 12.80 16.81
CA ALA A 119 -5.80 12.15 16.81
C ALA A 119 -5.73 10.68 17.25
N THR A 120 -6.87 10.01 17.34
CA THR A 120 -7.00 8.63 17.78
C THR A 120 -7.34 7.70 16.62
N ALA A 121 -6.56 6.64 16.42
CA ALA A 121 -6.86 5.58 15.48
C ALA A 121 -7.89 4.61 16.09
N ILE A 122 -9.04 4.47 15.45
CA ILE A 122 -10.07 3.47 15.77
C ILE A 122 -9.84 2.26 14.87
N LEU A 123 -9.22 1.23 15.43
CA LEU A 123 -8.86 0.02 14.70
C LEU A 123 -10.06 -0.91 14.60
N VAL A 124 -10.48 -1.25 13.37
CA VAL A 124 -11.60 -2.14 13.12
C VAL A 124 -11.08 -3.46 12.53
N PRO A 125 -11.08 -4.56 13.31
CA PRO A 125 -10.65 -5.86 12.81
C PRO A 125 -11.51 -6.35 11.64
N CYS A 126 -10.84 -6.81 10.58
CA CYS A 126 -11.46 -7.41 9.41
C CYS A 126 -11.00 -8.86 9.30
N GLU A 127 -11.94 -9.78 9.42
CA GLU A 127 -11.65 -11.21 9.53
C GLU A 127 -11.26 -11.83 8.18
N PRO A 128 -10.38 -12.85 8.17
CA PRO A 128 -9.97 -13.53 6.95
C PRO A 128 -11.14 -14.19 6.21
N GLU A 129 -12.17 -14.67 6.91
CA GLU A 129 -13.40 -15.25 6.36
C GLU A 129 -14.18 -14.27 5.48
N HIS A 130 -13.96 -12.97 5.70
CA HIS A 130 -14.52 -11.86 4.90
C HIS A 130 -13.48 -11.23 3.97
N GLY A 131 -12.37 -11.94 3.70
CA GLY A 131 -11.30 -11.46 2.83
C GLY A 131 -10.54 -10.24 3.37
N PHE A 132 -10.48 -10.07 4.69
CA PHE A 132 -9.87 -8.91 5.36
C PHE A 132 -10.47 -7.56 4.93
N LYS A 133 -11.77 -7.52 4.61
CA LYS A 133 -12.47 -6.31 4.16
C LYS A 133 -13.43 -5.80 5.23
N LEU A 134 -13.47 -4.48 5.38
CA LEU A 134 -14.41 -3.81 6.28
C LEU A 134 -15.85 -4.08 5.84
N ARG A 135 -16.68 -4.47 6.78
CA ARG A 135 -18.11 -4.69 6.55
C ARG A 135 -18.91 -3.44 6.91
N PRO A 136 -20.04 -3.17 6.23
CA PRO A 136 -20.89 -2.01 6.53
C PRO A 136 -21.32 -1.93 7.98
N GLU A 137 -21.69 -3.06 8.59
CA GLU A 137 -22.12 -3.13 9.99
C GLU A 137 -20.99 -2.75 10.95
N ALA A 138 -19.75 -3.19 10.65
CA ALA A 138 -18.59 -2.85 11.46
C ALA A 138 -18.21 -1.36 11.30
N LEU A 139 -18.37 -0.80 10.09
CA LEU A 139 -18.20 0.62 9.86
C LEU A 139 -19.22 1.43 10.66
N ALA A 140 -20.50 1.09 10.54
CA ALA A 140 -21.57 1.80 11.25
C ALA A 140 -21.39 1.77 12.79
N ALA A 141 -20.94 0.62 13.32
CA ALA A 141 -20.67 0.47 14.76
C ALA A 141 -19.44 1.26 15.23
N ALA A 142 -18.48 1.54 14.35
CA ALA A 142 -17.23 2.25 14.68
C ALA A 142 -17.35 3.78 14.57
N ILE A 143 -18.34 4.30 13.83
CA ILE A 143 -18.52 5.74 13.64
C ILE A 143 -19.08 6.38 14.92
N THR A 144 -18.46 7.47 15.34
CA THR A 144 -18.90 8.35 16.42
C THR A 144 -19.03 9.80 15.92
N GLU A 145 -19.49 10.71 16.77
CA GLU A 145 -19.51 12.15 16.46
C GLU A 145 -18.09 12.73 16.25
N ARG A 146 -17.06 12.08 16.78
CA ARG A 146 -15.64 12.47 16.64
C ARG A 146 -14.98 11.87 15.41
N THR A 147 -15.62 10.92 14.72
CA THR A 147 -15.06 10.29 13.54
C THR A 147 -14.89 11.29 12.41
N LYS A 148 -13.64 11.53 12.02
CA LYS A 148 -13.26 12.49 10.98
C LYS A 148 -12.91 11.81 9.66
N TRP A 149 -12.23 10.65 9.72
CA TRP A 149 -11.78 9.94 8.56
C TRP A 149 -12.05 8.43 8.63
N LEU A 150 -12.34 7.87 7.46
CA LEU A 150 -12.22 6.45 7.16
C LEU A 150 -11.03 6.28 6.20
N VAL A 151 -10.10 5.38 6.50
CA VAL A 151 -9.01 5.00 5.59
C VAL A 151 -9.40 3.72 4.85
N LEU A 152 -9.44 3.77 3.52
CA LEU A 152 -9.60 2.61 2.65
C LEU A 152 -8.33 2.43 1.83
N ASN A 153 -7.77 1.21 1.79
CA ASN A 153 -6.63 0.86 0.96
C ASN A 153 -6.98 -0.37 0.11
N SER A 154 -7.13 -0.17 -1.20
CA SER A 154 -7.53 -1.20 -2.15
C SER A 154 -6.77 -1.03 -3.47
N PRO A 155 -6.04 -2.05 -3.93
CA PRO A 155 -5.62 -3.27 -3.23
C PRO A 155 -4.86 -3.00 -1.94
N SER A 156 -5.05 -3.85 -0.93
CA SER A 156 -4.54 -3.62 0.43
C SER A 156 -3.09 -4.08 0.60
N ASN A 157 -2.34 -3.34 1.39
CA ASN A 157 -1.13 -3.79 2.04
C ASN A 157 -1.45 -4.01 3.54
N PRO A 158 -1.41 -5.25 4.08
CA PRO A 158 -0.57 -6.38 3.63
C PRO A 158 -1.29 -7.47 2.84
N THR A 159 -2.62 -7.48 2.73
CA THR A 159 -3.42 -8.66 2.38
C THR A 159 -3.57 -8.90 0.87
N GLY A 160 -3.38 -7.87 0.05
CA GLY A 160 -3.71 -7.91 -1.37
C GLY A 160 -5.22 -7.93 -1.66
N ALA A 161 -6.07 -7.75 -0.65
CA ALA A 161 -7.52 -7.73 -0.80
C ALA A 161 -7.98 -6.55 -1.67
N VAL A 162 -8.97 -6.77 -2.51
CA VAL A 162 -9.57 -5.77 -3.40
C VAL A 162 -11.05 -5.65 -3.11
N TYR A 163 -11.52 -4.44 -2.84
CA TYR A 163 -12.96 -4.20 -2.70
C TYR A 163 -13.61 -4.21 -4.07
N SER A 164 -14.69 -4.96 -4.20
CA SER A 164 -15.58 -4.89 -5.36
C SER A 164 -16.43 -3.61 -5.35
N ALA A 165 -16.95 -3.22 -6.51
CA ALA A 165 -17.88 -2.09 -6.63
C ALA A 165 -19.10 -2.23 -5.68
N ARG A 166 -19.60 -3.47 -5.50
CA ARG A 166 -20.73 -3.75 -4.61
C ARG A 166 -20.38 -3.51 -3.13
N GLU A 167 -19.18 -3.94 -2.71
CA GLU A 167 -18.72 -3.75 -1.32
C GLU A 167 -18.48 -2.26 -1.03
N LEU A 168 -17.87 -1.52 -1.97
CA LEU A 168 -17.70 -0.07 -1.84
C LEU A 168 -19.04 0.67 -1.81
N ALA A 169 -20.02 0.27 -2.63
CA ALA A 169 -21.37 0.85 -2.60
C ALA A 169 -22.05 0.61 -1.25
N ALA A 170 -21.89 -0.57 -0.65
CA ALA A 170 -22.44 -0.85 0.67
C ALA A 170 -21.79 -0.02 1.80
N LEU A 171 -20.48 0.26 1.72
CA LEU A 171 -19.82 1.20 2.64
C LEU A 171 -20.30 2.64 2.40
N ALA A 172 -20.51 3.03 1.15
CA ALA A 172 -21.02 4.35 0.80
C ALA A 172 -22.44 4.62 1.33
N GLU A 173 -23.32 3.58 1.40
CA GLU A 173 -24.62 3.69 2.05
C GLU A 173 -24.48 4.14 3.51
N VAL A 174 -23.60 3.51 4.28
CA VAL A 174 -23.33 3.91 5.67
C VAL A 174 -22.81 5.34 5.73
N LEU A 175 -21.90 5.71 4.85
CA LEU A 175 -21.29 7.03 4.83
C LEU A 175 -22.30 8.15 4.49
N ARG A 176 -23.40 7.87 3.76
CA ARG A 176 -24.45 8.87 3.47
C ARG A 176 -25.10 9.40 4.73
N ASP A 177 -25.29 8.54 5.72
CA ASP A 177 -25.89 8.92 7.01
C ASP A 177 -24.90 9.64 7.94
N HIS A 178 -23.60 9.68 7.56
CA HIS A 178 -22.53 10.28 8.36
C HIS A 178 -21.72 11.33 7.57
N PRO A 179 -22.30 12.51 7.28
CA PRO A 179 -21.71 13.53 6.42
C PRO A 179 -20.40 14.14 6.96
N GLN A 180 -20.12 14.01 8.26
CA GLN A 180 -18.89 14.48 8.89
C GLN A 180 -17.67 13.61 8.56
N VAL A 181 -17.88 12.36 8.10
CA VAL A 181 -16.80 11.41 7.83
C VAL A 181 -16.24 11.62 6.43
N HIS A 182 -14.95 11.94 6.35
CA HIS A 182 -14.19 11.98 5.12
C HIS A 182 -13.61 10.59 4.79
N VAL A 183 -13.32 10.31 3.54
CA VAL A 183 -12.72 9.06 3.10
C VAL A 183 -11.36 9.33 2.46
N LEU A 184 -10.32 8.70 2.97
CA LEU A 184 -9.02 8.59 2.33
C LEU A 184 -8.99 7.27 1.56
N SER A 185 -9.06 7.34 0.21
CA SER A 185 -8.97 6.19 -0.69
C SER A 185 -7.53 6.08 -1.17
N ASP A 186 -6.75 5.17 -0.57
CA ASP A 186 -5.38 4.88 -0.99
C ASP A 186 -5.39 3.80 -2.07
N ASP A 187 -5.36 4.26 -3.32
CA ASP A 187 -5.48 3.47 -4.54
C ASP A 187 -4.10 3.15 -5.17
N ILE A 188 -3.01 3.22 -4.38
CA ILE A 188 -1.62 3.12 -4.86
C ILE A 188 -1.32 1.84 -5.64
N TYR A 189 -2.08 0.77 -5.43
CA TYR A 189 -1.95 -0.52 -6.11
C TYR A 189 -3.00 -0.75 -7.21
N GLU A 190 -3.80 0.23 -7.61
CA GLU A 190 -4.93 0.14 -8.54
C GLU A 190 -4.65 -0.61 -9.84
N LYS A 191 -3.42 -0.52 -10.35
CA LYS A 191 -2.98 -1.18 -11.59
C LYS A 191 -2.44 -2.60 -11.37
N LEU A 192 -2.19 -2.98 -10.13
CA LEU A 192 -1.70 -4.30 -9.75
C LEU A 192 -2.85 -5.13 -9.17
N ILE A 193 -3.78 -5.46 -10.05
CA ILE A 193 -4.94 -6.34 -9.80
C ILE A 193 -4.91 -7.47 -10.81
N TYR A 194 -5.47 -8.62 -10.45
CA TYR A 194 -5.34 -9.84 -11.24
C TYR A 194 -6.70 -10.30 -11.80
N ASP A 195 -7.41 -11.16 -11.10
CA ASP A 195 -8.60 -11.82 -11.63
C ASP A 195 -9.91 -11.06 -11.36
N VAL A 196 -9.81 -9.83 -10.87
CA VAL A 196 -10.96 -8.98 -10.51
C VAL A 196 -10.86 -7.60 -11.18
N ALA A 197 -11.96 -6.85 -11.15
CA ALA A 197 -11.98 -5.47 -11.61
C ALA A 197 -11.69 -4.51 -10.44
N PHE A 198 -10.87 -3.49 -10.68
CA PHE A 198 -10.67 -2.40 -9.73
C PHE A 198 -11.90 -1.46 -9.72
N ALA A 199 -12.25 -1.00 -8.54
CA ALA A 199 -13.17 0.11 -8.34
C ALA A 199 -12.62 1.05 -7.26
N THR A 200 -12.76 2.37 -7.46
CA THR A 200 -12.60 3.36 -6.41
C THR A 200 -13.98 3.77 -5.86
N ILE A 201 -14.01 4.26 -4.62
CA ILE A 201 -15.29 4.60 -3.98
C ILE A 201 -16.09 5.66 -4.75
N LEU A 202 -15.41 6.62 -5.39
CA LEU A 202 -16.09 7.67 -6.19
C LEU A 202 -16.66 7.15 -7.51
N ALA A 203 -16.19 6.02 -8.03
CA ALA A 203 -16.81 5.40 -9.21
C ALA A 203 -18.20 4.82 -8.90
N VAL A 204 -18.47 4.51 -7.64
CA VAL A 204 -19.76 3.94 -7.18
C VAL A 204 -20.62 4.91 -6.36
N ALA A 205 -20.02 5.96 -5.82
CA ALA A 205 -20.67 6.97 -5.00
C ALA A 205 -20.13 8.38 -5.31
N PRO A 206 -20.38 8.92 -6.51
CA PRO A 206 -19.84 10.21 -6.95
C PRO A 206 -20.32 11.39 -6.10
N GLU A 207 -21.46 11.27 -5.40
CA GLU A 207 -21.99 12.26 -4.48
C GLU A 207 -21.10 12.49 -3.25
N LEU A 208 -20.15 11.58 -2.96
CA LEU A 208 -19.17 11.73 -1.89
C LEU A 208 -17.96 12.59 -2.28
N SER A 209 -17.91 13.15 -3.49
CA SER A 209 -16.75 13.87 -4.04
C SER A 209 -16.23 15.00 -3.15
N GLU A 210 -17.11 15.71 -2.43
CA GLU A 210 -16.73 16.81 -1.53
C GLU A 210 -16.07 16.34 -0.20
N ARG A 211 -15.92 15.04 0.01
CA ARG A 211 -15.33 14.48 1.23
C ARG A 211 -14.49 13.22 1.00
N VAL A 212 -14.16 12.91 -0.26
CA VAL A 212 -13.23 11.83 -0.60
C VAL A 212 -11.91 12.42 -1.11
N LEU A 213 -10.80 11.93 -0.57
CA LEU A 213 -9.45 12.19 -1.05
C LEU A 213 -8.93 10.91 -1.70
N ILE A 214 -8.78 10.91 -3.01
CA ILE A 214 -8.08 9.83 -3.73
C ILE A 214 -6.57 10.09 -3.58
N VAL A 215 -5.85 9.09 -3.09
CA VAL A 215 -4.38 9.10 -3.00
C VAL A 215 -3.83 8.02 -3.92
N ASN A 216 -2.81 8.38 -4.69
CA ASN A 216 -2.15 7.45 -5.60
C ASN A 216 -0.69 7.90 -5.86
N GLY A 217 0.00 7.24 -6.78
CA GLY A 217 1.37 7.60 -7.16
C GLY A 217 1.97 6.67 -8.19
N VAL A 218 3.20 6.95 -8.58
CA VAL A 218 3.91 6.18 -9.61
C VAL A 218 4.82 5.09 -9.03
N SER A 219 4.88 4.97 -7.72
CA SER A 219 5.85 4.10 -7.02
C SER A 219 5.70 2.63 -7.36
N LYS A 220 4.46 2.12 -7.53
CA LYS A 220 4.18 0.69 -7.60
C LYS A 220 4.04 0.19 -9.04
N ALA A 221 3.05 0.67 -9.75
CA ALA A 221 2.80 0.25 -11.13
C ALA A 221 3.92 0.61 -12.11
N ASN A 222 4.68 1.67 -11.82
CA ASN A 222 5.74 2.17 -12.70
C ASN A 222 7.17 1.88 -12.17
N ALA A 223 7.31 1.08 -11.10
CA ALA A 223 8.61 0.77 -10.47
C ALA A 223 9.45 2.03 -10.17
N MET A 224 8.82 3.03 -9.54
CA MET A 224 9.40 4.35 -9.27
C MET A 224 9.49 4.65 -7.77
N THR A 225 9.77 3.67 -6.93
CA THR A 225 9.80 3.87 -5.47
C THR A 225 10.79 4.93 -5.04
N GLY A 226 12.00 4.94 -5.63
CA GLY A 226 13.08 5.88 -5.34
C GLY A 226 12.86 7.29 -5.90
N TRP A 227 11.97 7.49 -6.87
CA TRP A 227 11.68 8.81 -7.46
C TRP A 227 10.83 9.70 -6.55
N ARG A 228 10.15 9.11 -5.60
CA ARG A 228 9.35 9.80 -4.58
C ARG A 228 8.28 10.73 -5.14
N VAL A 229 7.38 10.22 -5.99
CA VAL A 229 6.23 10.96 -6.51
C VAL A 229 4.94 10.24 -6.16
N GLY A 230 4.09 10.94 -5.40
CA GLY A 230 2.71 10.57 -5.11
C GLY A 230 1.82 11.79 -5.29
N TYR A 231 0.53 11.58 -5.39
CA TYR A 231 -0.43 12.66 -5.58
C TYR A 231 -1.75 12.36 -4.90
N ALA A 232 -2.53 13.42 -4.69
CA ALA A 232 -3.94 13.29 -4.33
C ALA A 232 -4.81 14.19 -5.21
N ALA A 233 -6.08 13.75 -5.35
CA ALA A 233 -7.16 14.54 -5.88
C ALA A 233 -8.35 14.53 -4.90
N GLY A 234 -8.97 15.68 -4.67
CA GLY A 234 -10.06 15.78 -3.69
C GLY A 234 -10.59 17.19 -3.51
N PRO A 235 -11.32 17.44 -2.43
CA PRO A 235 -11.92 18.75 -2.15
C PRO A 235 -10.90 19.88 -2.14
N MET A 236 -11.20 20.97 -2.84
CA MET A 236 -10.26 22.10 -3.02
C MET A 236 -9.78 22.68 -1.69
N HIS A 237 -10.64 22.77 -0.69
CA HIS A 237 -10.27 23.30 0.63
C HIS A 237 -9.24 22.43 1.33
N LEU A 238 -9.37 21.10 1.24
CA LEU A 238 -8.43 20.16 1.79
C LEU A 238 -7.09 20.21 1.03
N ILE A 239 -7.12 20.22 -0.29
CA ILE A 239 -5.91 20.34 -1.12
C ILE A 239 -5.13 21.63 -0.78
N LYS A 240 -5.82 22.76 -0.57
CA LYS A 240 -5.18 24.00 -0.14
C LYS A 240 -4.51 23.89 1.23
N ALA A 241 -5.19 23.24 2.20
CA ALA A 241 -4.63 23.01 3.53
C ALA A 241 -3.39 22.09 3.46
N MET A 242 -3.45 20.99 2.70
CA MET A 242 -2.33 20.10 2.44
C MET A 242 -1.13 20.82 1.83
N ASN A 243 -1.38 21.70 0.84
CA ASN A 243 -0.33 22.51 0.22
C ASN A 243 0.31 23.50 1.20
N THR A 244 -0.45 24.02 2.16
CA THR A 244 0.11 24.86 3.23
C THR A 244 1.09 24.08 4.08
N ILE A 245 0.73 22.86 4.52
CA ILE A 245 1.63 21.99 5.28
C ILE A 245 2.88 21.63 4.45
N GLN A 246 2.69 21.24 3.20
CA GLN A 246 3.80 20.90 2.30
C GLN A 246 4.75 22.07 2.08
N GLY A 247 4.23 23.29 1.93
CA GLY A 247 5.02 24.50 1.78
C GLY A 247 5.92 24.80 2.98
N GLN A 248 5.50 24.41 4.19
CA GLN A 248 6.28 24.61 5.42
C GLN A 248 7.22 23.44 5.78
N THR A 249 7.07 22.28 5.09
CA THR A 249 7.85 21.08 5.42
C THR A 249 8.89 20.76 4.34
N SER A 250 8.46 20.51 3.11
CA SER A 250 9.32 20.02 2.01
C SER A 250 9.29 20.89 0.76
N SER A 251 8.50 21.96 0.73
CA SER A 251 8.18 22.79 -0.42
C SER A 251 7.49 22.00 -1.54
N HIS A 252 8.20 21.15 -2.26
CA HIS A 252 7.66 20.30 -3.33
C HIS A 252 8.53 19.04 -3.50
N THR A 253 8.01 18.03 -4.20
CA THR A 253 8.83 16.89 -4.61
C THR A 253 9.82 17.26 -5.71
N SER A 254 10.87 16.45 -5.90
CA SER A 254 11.92 16.71 -6.91
C SER A 254 11.34 17.09 -8.27
N SER A 255 11.77 18.22 -8.83
CA SER A 255 11.35 18.69 -10.16
C SER A 255 11.60 17.65 -11.24
N ILE A 256 12.80 17.05 -11.27
CA ILE A 256 13.19 16.01 -12.22
C ILE A 256 12.21 14.82 -12.14
N SER A 257 11.88 14.38 -10.91
CA SER A 257 10.94 13.29 -10.69
C SER A 257 9.53 13.64 -11.14
N GLN A 258 9.11 14.90 -11.04
CA GLN A 258 7.81 15.34 -11.52
C GLN A 258 7.71 15.22 -13.05
N TYR A 259 8.76 15.61 -13.79
CA TYR A 259 8.78 15.48 -15.25
C TYR A 259 8.83 14.02 -15.70
N ALA A 260 9.57 13.15 -15.00
CA ALA A 260 9.52 11.71 -15.24
C ALA A 260 8.13 11.13 -14.96
N ALA A 261 7.44 11.61 -13.92
CA ALA A 261 6.09 11.16 -13.58
C ALA A 261 5.03 11.56 -14.62
N ILE A 262 5.22 12.64 -15.38
CA ILE A 262 4.34 12.97 -16.51
C ILE A 262 4.35 11.82 -17.53
N GLU A 263 5.54 11.33 -17.88
CA GLU A 263 5.69 10.18 -18.78
C GLU A 263 5.10 8.91 -18.19
N ALA A 264 5.31 8.66 -16.88
CA ALA A 264 4.76 7.50 -16.20
C ALA A 264 3.24 7.46 -16.20
N ILE A 265 2.56 8.62 -16.13
CA ILE A 265 1.09 8.71 -16.04
C ILE A 265 0.45 8.84 -17.43
N GLY A 266 1.06 9.61 -18.32
CA GLY A 266 0.50 9.97 -19.61
C GLY A 266 1.08 9.19 -20.81
N GLY A 267 2.26 8.59 -20.65
CA GLY A 267 2.94 7.83 -21.70
C GLY A 267 2.40 6.42 -21.90
N ASP A 268 3.17 5.60 -22.62
CA ASP A 268 2.84 4.19 -22.86
C ASP A 268 2.77 3.39 -21.57
N GLN A 269 1.69 2.63 -21.39
CA GLN A 269 1.40 1.79 -20.22
C GLN A 269 1.65 0.30 -20.46
N CYS A 270 2.27 -0.11 -21.56
CA CYS A 270 2.51 -1.53 -21.88
C CYS A 270 3.29 -2.25 -20.78
N HIS A 271 4.28 -1.57 -20.17
CA HIS A 271 5.05 -2.11 -19.05
C HIS A 271 4.20 -2.49 -17.84
N VAL A 272 3.09 -1.78 -17.59
CA VAL A 272 2.18 -2.08 -16.47
C VAL A 272 1.49 -3.43 -16.68
N ALA A 273 1.08 -3.72 -17.91
CA ALA A 273 0.48 -5.01 -18.28
C ALA A 273 1.50 -6.16 -18.10
N ASP A 274 2.75 -5.95 -18.52
CA ASP A 274 3.82 -6.94 -18.38
C ASP A 274 4.16 -7.20 -16.91
N PHE A 275 4.30 -6.16 -16.10
CA PHE A 275 4.57 -6.28 -14.66
C PHE A 275 3.42 -7.00 -13.95
N ARG A 276 2.18 -6.65 -14.26
CA ARG A 276 1.00 -7.31 -13.71
C ARG A 276 0.96 -8.80 -14.06
N ALA A 277 1.19 -9.15 -15.32
CA ALA A 277 1.21 -10.54 -15.76
C ALA A 277 2.33 -11.36 -15.08
N GLU A 278 3.50 -10.75 -14.88
CA GLU A 278 4.60 -11.41 -14.16
C GLU A 278 4.29 -11.55 -12.66
N PHE A 279 3.74 -10.52 -12.00
CA PHE A 279 3.33 -10.60 -10.60
C PHE A 279 2.24 -11.65 -10.37
N GLN A 280 1.29 -11.78 -11.30
CA GLN A 280 0.26 -12.82 -11.22
C GLN A 280 0.88 -14.23 -11.21
N LYS A 281 1.84 -14.50 -12.10
CA LYS A 281 2.55 -15.79 -12.15
C LYS A 281 3.35 -16.07 -10.87
N ARG A 282 3.95 -15.02 -10.30
CA ARG A 282 4.69 -15.12 -9.02
C ARG A 282 3.75 -15.35 -7.84
N ARG A 283 2.60 -14.69 -7.82
CA ARG A 283 1.53 -14.91 -6.85
C ARG A 283 1.13 -16.38 -6.83
N ASP A 284 0.78 -16.92 -8.00
CA ASP A 284 0.30 -18.29 -8.15
C ASP A 284 1.36 -19.28 -7.65
N LEU A 285 2.62 -19.11 -8.07
CA LEU A 285 3.74 -19.93 -7.59
C LEU A 285 3.89 -19.89 -6.06
N VAL A 286 3.86 -18.70 -5.47
CA VAL A 286 4.08 -18.54 -4.02
C VAL A 286 2.92 -19.10 -3.23
N VAL A 287 1.67 -18.88 -3.66
CA VAL A 287 0.48 -19.43 -2.99
C VAL A 287 0.47 -20.97 -3.05
N ASP A 288 0.76 -21.53 -4.22
CA ASP A 288 0.81 -23.00 -4.42
C ASP A 288 1.86 -23.65 -3.53
N LEU A 289 3.04 -23.06 -3.41
CA LEU A 289 4.12 -23.58 -2.58
C LEU A 289 3.83 -23.40 -1.08
N LEU A 290 3.37 -22.23 -0.65
CA LEU A 290 3.10 -21.98 0.76
C LEU A 290 1.97 -22.86 1.32
N ASN A 291 0.99 -23.22 0.51
CA ASN A 291 -0.08 -24.14 0.91
C ASN A 291 0.39 -25.61 1.03
N GLN A 292 1.61 -25.95 0.62
CA GLN A 292 2.24 -27.25 0.91
C GLN A 292 2.94 -27.26 2.27
N ALA A 293 3.22 -26.08 2.85
CA ALA A 293 3.90 -25.98 4.15
C ALA A 293 2.94 -26.35 5.30
N PRO A 294 3.26 -27.38 6.11
CA PRO A 294 2.37 -27.81 7.20
C PRO A 294 2.19 -26.69 8.24
N GLY A 295 0.95 -26.33 8.54
CA GLY A 295 0.59 -25.30 9.52
C GLY A 295 0.52 -23.88 8.97
N LEU A 296 0.80 -23.66 7.67
CA LEU A 296 0.47 -22.43 6.97
C LEU A 296 -0.84 -22.58 6.18
N THR A 297 -1.53 -21.46 6.01
CA THR A 297 -2.69 -21.34 5.10
C THR A 297 -2.61 -20.01 4.40
N CYS A 298 -2.51 -20.02 3.07
CA CYS A 298 -2.34 -18.85 2.24
C CYS A 298 -3.51 -18.68 1.28
N ALA A 299 -4.32 -17.64 1.48
CA ALA A 299 -5.36 -17.26 0.51
C ALA A 299 -4.72 -16.62 -0.73
N VAL A 300 -5.39 -16.75 -1.87
CA VAL A 300 -4.98 -16.09 -3.12
C VAL A 300 -5.36 -14.61 -3.04
N PRO A 301 -4.40 -13.68 -3.10
CA PRO A 301 -4.73 -12.26 -3.11
C PRO A 301 -5.20 -11.78 -4.49
N ASP A 302 -6.12 -10.83 -4.50
CA ASP A 302 -6.68 -10.26 -5.74
C ASP A 302 -5.79 -9.16 -6.33
N GLY A 303 -4.86 -8.59 -5.54
CA GLY A 303 -4.02 -7.48 -5.99
C GLY A 303 -2.75 -7.26 -5.16
N ALA A 304 -2.06 -6.15 -5.43
CA ALA A 304 -0.75 -5.79 -4.90
C ALA A 304 0.33 -6.83 -5.28
N PHE A 305 1.38 -6.98 -4.48
CA PHE A 305 2.41 -8.01 -4.67
C PHE A 305 2.81 -8.64 -3.31
N TYR A 306 1.80 -8.91 -2.49
CA TYR A 306 1.93 -9.53 -1.18
C TYR A 306 1.01 -10.73 -1.05
N VAL A 307 1.48 -11.77 -0.35
CA VAL A 307 0.63 -12.77 0.27
C VAL A 307 0.65 -12.58 1.79
N PHE A 308 -0.44 -12.98 2.45
CA PHE A 308 -0.60 -12.82 3.89
C PHE A 308 -1.06 -14.14 4.54
N PRO A 309 -0.17 -15.18 4.53
CA PRO A 309 -0.52 -16.48 5.07
C PRO A 309 -0.69 -16.45 6.59
N SER A 310 -1.65 -17.25 7.07
CA SER A 310 -1.79 -17.57 8.48
C SER A 310 -0.71 -18.58 8.89
N CYS A 311 -0.07 -18.33 10.03
CA CYS A 311 0.85 -19.25 10.69
C CYS A 311 0.28 -19.78 12.02
N ALA A 312 -1.03 -19.69 12.23
CA ALA A 312 -1.70 -20.13 13.46
C ALA A 312 -1.43 -21.61 13.79
N GLY A 313 -1.33 -22.47 12.75
CA GLY A 313 -1.02 -23.91 12.92
C GLY A 313 0.41 -24.20 13.38
N LEU A 314 1.27 -23.18 13.49
CA LEU A 314 2.65 -23.31 13.97
C LEU A 314 2.84 -22.80 15.41
N ILE A 315 1.87 -22.04 15.92
CA ILE A 315 1.91 -21.54 17.29
C ILE A 315 1.78 -22.72 18.27
N GLY A 316 2.66 -22.77 19.26
CA GLY A 316 2.75 -23.85 20.22
C GLY A 316 3.76 -24.95 19.85
N LYS A 317 4.26 -24.96 18.60
CA LYS A 317 5.31 -25.88 18.17
C LYS A 317 6.69 -25.45 18.65
N ARG A 318 7.67 -26.37 18.57
CA ARG A 318 9.06 -26.13 19.00
C ARG A 318 10.03 -26.33 17.85
N THR A 319 11.06 -25.51 17.82
CA THR A 319 12.22 -25.70 16.92
C THR A 319 13.02 -26.93 17.33
N ALA A 320 13.92 -27.39 16.48
CA ALA A 320 14.85 -28.49 16.77
C ALA A 320 15.71 -28.21 18.02
N GLN A 321 15.99 -26.94 18.32
CA GLN A 321 16.71 -26.50 19.52
C GLN A 321 15.81 -26.36 20.76
N GLY A 322 14.52 -26.72 20.66
CA GLY A 322 13.55 -26.68 21.74
C GLY A 322 12.91 -25.31 22.01
N LYS A 323 13.21 -24.28 21.22
CA LYS A 323 12.59 -22.95 21.36
C LYS A 323 11.12 -23.03 20.96
N LEU A 324 10.23 -22.54 21.83
CA LEU A 324 8.78 -22.49 21.58
C LEU A 324 8.45 -21.33 20.62
N ILE A 325 7.63 -21.58 19.62
CA ILE A 325 7.00 -20.55 18.78
C ILE A 325 5.71 -20.11 19.48
N THR A 326 5.73 -18.91 20.07
CA THR A 326 4.59 -18.39 20.85
C THR A 326 3.73 -17.41 20.02
N CYS A 327 4.30 -16.83 18.98
CA CYS A 327 3.63 -15.85 18.13
C CYS A 327 4.27 -15.78 16.73
N ASP A 328 3.66 -15.01 15.83
CA ASP A 328 4.15 -14.73 14.48
C ASP A 328 5.56 -14.11 14.45
N THR A 329 5.90 -13.28 15.44
CA THR A 329 7.24 -12.69 15.57
C THR A 329 8.30 -13.76 15.86
N ASP A 330 8.00 -14.75 16.72
CA ASP A 330 8.91 -15.87 16.96
C ASP A 330 9.13 -16.68 15.67
N PHE A 331 8.05 -16.92 14.93
CA PHE A 331 8.14 -17.67 13.67
C PHE A 331 8.94 -16.90 12.61
N THR A 332 8.70 -15.60 12.43
CA THR A 332 9.47 -14.78 11.46
C THR A 332 10.94 -14.63 11.86
N ASN A 333 11.26 -14.59 13.16
CA ASN A 333 12.64 -14.64 13.64
C ASN A 333 13.29 -16.01 13.35
N TYR A 334 12.58 -17.10 13.58
CA TYR A 334 13.04 -18.45 13.27
C TYR A 334 13.33 -18.61 11.77
N LEU A 335 12.43 -18.14 10.89
CA LEU A 335 12.66 -18.12 9.44
C LEU A 335 13.95 -17.36 9.07
N LEU A 336 14.21 -16.23 9.72
CA LEU A 336 15.39 -15.42 9.43
C LEU A 336 16.68 -16.09 9.95
N ASP A 337 16.66 -16.55 11.20
CA ASP A 337 17.86 -17.00 11.90
C ASP A 337 18.34 -18.37 11.41
N ASP A 338 17.41 -19.32 11.22
CA ASP A 338 17.75 -20.71 10.92
C ASP A 338 17.65 -21.01 9.42
N PHE A 339 16.82 -20.27 8.64
CA PHE A 339 16.57 -20.53 7.21
C PHE A 339 16.96 -19.37 6.28
N GLY A 340 17.37 -18.23 6.82
CA GLY A 340 17.79 -17.07 6.02
C GLY A 340 16.66 -16.43 5.22
N ILE A 341 15.43 -16.44 5.73
CA ILE A 341 14.26 -15.83 5.07
C ILE A 341 13.73 -14.65 5.90
N ALA A 342 13.79 -13.45 5.34
CA ALA A 342 13.27 -12.24 5.98
C ALA A 342 11.86 -11.94 5.50
N THR A 343 10.86 -12.08 6.39
CA THR A 343 9.45 -11.71 6.19
C THR A 343 9.03 -10.65 7.19
N VAL A 344 7.76 -10.21 7.20
CA VAL A 344 7.24 -9.27 8.20
C VAL A 344 6.15 -9.95 9.01
N PRO A 345 6.23 -9.95 10.37
CA PRO A 345 5.18 -10.55 11.19
C PRO A 345 3.85 -9.79 11.03
N GLY A 346 2.74 -10.52 11.08
CA GLY A 346 1.41 -9.95 10.93
C GLY A 346 1.02 -9.01 12.06
N SER A 347 1.57 -9.20 13.26
CA SER A 347 1.42 -8.28 14.40
C SER A 347 1.86 -6.86 14.08
N ALA A 348 2.85 -6.67 13.18
CA ALA A 348 3.24 -5.35 12.69
C ALA A 348 2.13 -4.66 11.87
N PHE A 349 1.18 -5.42 11.34
CA PHE A 349 0.00 -4.95 10.60
C PHE A 349 -1.28 -5.05 11.43
N LEU A 350 -1.15 -5.25 12.75
CA LEU A 350 -2.26 -5.42 13.70
C LEU A 350 -3.10 -6.69 13.44
N ALA A 351 -2.48 -7.74 12.93
CA ALA A 351 -3.09 -9.07 12.70
C ALA A 351 -2.11 -10.16 13.15
N PRO A 352 -2.12 -10.52 14.44
CA PRO A 352 -1.27 -11.58 14.96
C PRO A 352 -1.59 -12.94 14.32
N SER A 353 -0.62 -13.86 14.35
CA SER A 353 -0.69 -15.18 13.74
C SER A 353 -0.70 -15.21 12.21
N PHE A 354 -0.31 -14.12 11.57
CA PHE A 354 -0.06 -14.01 10.13
C PHE A 354 1.38 -13.57 9.86
N LEU A 355 1.77 -13.60 8.58
CA LEU A 355 3.01 -12.97 8.12
C LEU A 355 2.82 -12.40 6.71
N ARG A 356 3.47 -11.27 6.42
CA ARG A 356 3.49 -10.73 5.07
C ARG A 356 4.73 -11.19 4.32
N ILE A 357 4.53 -11.72 3.15
CA ILE A 357 5.56 -12.11 2.18
C ILE A 357 5.35 -11.29 0.91
N SER A 358 6.37 -10.53 0.50
CA SER A 358 6.39 -9.87 -0.80
C SER A 358 6.86 -10.85 -1.88
N TYR A 359 6.14 -10.93 -3.00
CA TYR A 359 6.59 -11.68 -4.17
C TYR A 359 7.18 -10.79 -5.28
N ALA A 360 7.59 -9.58 -4.90
CA ALA A 360 8.39 -8.70 -5.75
C ALA A 360 9.88 -9.11 -5.71
N SER A 361 10.18 -10.30 -6.23
CA SER A 361 11.51 -10.89 -6.39
C SER A 361 11.50 -11.86 -7.56
N SER A 362 12.67 -12.32 -8.00
CA SER A 362 12.77 -13.29 -9.10
C SER A 362 12.09 -14.62 -8.76
N ARG A 363 11.52 -15.30 -9.77
CA ARG A 363 10.87 -16.61 -9.55
C ARG A 363 11.82 -17.63 -8.92
N THR A 364 13.11 -17.60 -9.30
CA THR A 364 14.12 -18.49 -8.73
C THR A 364 14.31 -18.24 -7.24
N GLU A 365 14.37 -16.97 -6.82
CA GLU A 365 14.47 -16.64 -5.40
C GLU A 365 13.19 -16.99 -4.64
N LEU A 366 12.02 -16.76 -5.25
CA LEU A 366 10.72 -17.10 -4.64
C LEU A 366 10.57 -18.61 -4.45
N ASP A 367 10.92 -19.43 -5.46
CA ASP A 367 10.90 -20.89 -5.36
C ASP A 367 11.83 -21.38 -4.25
N LEU A 368 13.07 -20.87 -4.20
CA LEU A 368 14.03 -21.21 -3.15
C LEU A 368 13.55 -20.79 -1.76
N ALA A 369 12.98 -19.59 -1.64
CA ALA A 369 12.46 -19.08 -0.38
C ALA A 369 11.28 -19.90 0.13
N CYS A 370 10.32 -20.23 -0.74
CA CYS A 370 9.17 -21.05 -0.37
C CYS A 370 9.59 -22.47 0.05
N LYS A 371 10.56 -23.09 -0.64
CA LYS A 371 11.11 -24.40 -0.21
C LYS A 371 11.73 -24.32 1.18
N ARG A 372 12.54 -23.28 1.48
CA ARG A 372 13.10 -23.08 2.82
C ARG A 372 12.01 -22.82 3.87
N ILE A 373 10.90 -22.18 3.51
CA ILE A 373 9.75 -22.00 4.42
C ILE A 373 9.05 -23.35 4.69
N ILE A 374 8.90 -24.20 3.66
CA ILE A 374 8.35 -25.56 3.82
C ILE A 374 9.24 -26.37 4.77
N ASP A 375 10.56 -26.41 4.49
CA ASP A 375 11.55 -27.10 5.35
C ASP A 375 11.49 -26.61 6.81
N ALA A 376 11.34 -25.29 7.00
CA ALA A 376 11.20 -24.69 8.33
C ALA A 376 9.92 -25.15 9.04
N CYS A 377 8.81 -25.24 8.33
CA CYS A 377 7.54 -25.70 8.89
C CYS A 377 7.56 -27.20 9.24
N GLU A 378 8.20 -28.03 8.41
CA GLU A 378 8.39 -29.47 8.64
C GLU A 378 9.31 -29.77 9.82
N ALA A 379 10.32 -28.92 10.06
CA ALA A 379 11.24 -29.08 11.18
C ALA A 379 10.65 -28.75 12.55
N LEU A 380 9.49 -28.08 12.59
CA LEU A 380 8.78 -27.74 13.85
C LEU A 380 8.00 -28.96 14.39
N ARG A 381 8.14 -29.22 15.70
CA ARG A 381 7.54 -30.38 16.40
C ARG A 381 6.50 -29.95 17.42
#